data_ea33a4d5cc9d42c474e4137dd4560f6a
#
_entry.id   ea33a4d5cc9d42c474e4137dd4560f6a
#
_cell.length_a   1.000
_cell.length_b   1.000
_cell.length_c   1.000
_cell.angle_alpha   90.00
_cell.angle_beta   90.00
_cell.angle_gamma   90.00
#
_symmetry.space_group_name_H-M   'P 1'
#
loop_
_entity.id
_entity.type
_entity.pdbx_description
1 polymer ?
#
loop_
_entity_poly.entity_id
_entity_poly.type
_entity_poly.pdbx_seq_one_letter_code
_entity_poly.pdbx_strand_id
1 'polypeptide(L)'
;KFIVTLDGHLRIGMCYLHSELLQPGDSCIGGGFYDIDYLSDVLILNRKSHDFGEPRWHLIDKLYVPKDYAGFRIKYVYADGYNEDFNVSDELDIEYY
;
A
#
# COMPACT_ATOMS: atom_id res chain seq x y z
N LYS A 1 -3.35 9.06 1.22
CA LYS A 1 -3.15 7.98 2.21
C LYS A 1 -3.52 6.64 1.61
N PHE A 2 -2.95 5.60 2.15
CA PHE A 2 -3.31 4.24 1.75
C PHE A 2 -3.47 3.35 2.99
N ILE A 3 -4.23 2.28 2.81
CA ILE A 3 -4.24 1.12 3.71
C ILE A 3 -4.18 -0.15 2.88
N VAL A 4 -3.74 -1.24 3.50
CA VAL A 4 -3.86 -2.58 2.94
C VAL A 4 -4.68 -3.41 3.93
N THR A 5 -5.77 -3.99 3.44
CA THR A 5 -6.64 -4.83 4.28
C THR A 5 -6.05 -6.22 4.46
N LEU A 6 -6.54 -6.96 5.45
CA LEU A 6 -6.07 -8.31 5.74
C LEU A 6 -6.34 -9.28 4.58
N ASP A 7 -7.38 -9.04 3.78
CA ASP A 7 -7.67 -9.83 2.60
C ASP A 7 -6.96 -9.33 1.33
N GLY A 8 -6.01 -8.39 1.49
CA GLY A 8 -5.10 -8.00 0.42
C GLY A 8 -5.56 -6.86 -0.48
N HIS A 9 -6.54 -6.08 -0.08
CA HIS A 9 -6.98 -4.94 -0.89
C HIS A 9 -6.18 -3.69 -0.55
N LEU A 10 -5.56 -3.10 -1.56
CA LEU A 10 -4.94 -1.79 -1.46
C LEU A 10 -6.03 -0.74 -1.69
N ARG A 11 -6.21 0.15 -0.73
CA ARG A 11 -7.14 1.26 -0.83
C ARG A 11 -6.37 2.56 -0.69
N ILE A 12 -6.59 3.47 -1.63
CA ILE A 12 -5.89 4.74 -1.72
C ILE A 12 -6.91 5.85 -1.82
N GLY A 13 -6.68 6.92 -1.10
CA GLY A 13 -7.56 8.09 -1.19
C GLY A 13 -6.92 9.33 -0.60
N MET A 14 -7.41 10.48 -1.05
CA MET A 14 -7.09 11.78 -0.46
C MET A 14 -8.07 12.03 0.67
N CYS A 15 -7.78 11.46 1.85
CA CYS A 15 -8.65 11.54 3.01
C CYS A 15 -7.88 12.12 4.20
N TYR A 16 -8.62 12.62 5.17
CA TYR A 16 -8.03 13.20 6.39
C TYR A 16 -7.50 12.10 7.32
N LEU A 17 -8.29 11.04 7.49
CA LEU A 17 -7.93 9.92 8.36
C LEU A 17 -7.81 8.62 7.54
N HIS A 18 -6.84 7.79 7.91
CA HIS A 18 -6.69 6.46 7.28
C HIS A 18 -7.94 5.59 7.49
N SER A 19 -8.61 5.73 8.65
CA SER A 19 -9.81 4.96 8.94
C SER A 19 -10.95 5.20 7.96
N GLU A 20 -10.93 6.31 7.22
CA GLU A 20 -11.94 6.59 6.18
C GLU A 20 -11.84 5.62 5.00
N LEU A 21 -10.70 4.94 4.85
CA LEU A 21 -10.49 3.93 3.83
C LEU A 21 -10.95 2.53 4.25
N LEU A 22 -11.28 2.36 5.54
CA LEU A 22 -11.78 1.09 6.07
C LEU A 22 -13.30 1.02 5.93
N GLN A 23 -13.79 -0.16 5.59
CA GLN A 23 -15.21 -0.48 5.62
C GLN A 23 -15.55 -1.21 6.92
N PRO A 24 -16.82 -1.23 7.35
CA PRO A 24 -17.21 -1.98 8.55
C PRO A 24 -16.75 -3.43 8.47
N GLY A 25 -16.11 -3.91 9.54
CA GLY A 25 -15.60 -5.27 9.60
C GLY A 25 -14.22 -5.49 8.99
N ASP A 26 -13.63 -4.48 8.35
CA ASP A 26 -12.27 -4.60 7.79
C ASP A 26 -11.21 -4.62 8.88
N SER A 27 -10.24 -5.50 8.69
CA SER A 27 -8.95 -5.44 9.39
C SER A 27 -7.87 -5.04 8.40
N CYS A 28 -6.81 -4.37 8.85
CA CYS A 28 -5.72 -3.98 7.98
C CYS A 28 -4.39 -4.55 8.45
N ILE A 29 -3.47 -4.73 7.50
CA ILE A 29 -2.09 -5.14 7.80
C ILE A 29 -1.15 -3.95 7.96
N GLY A 30 -1.60 -2.78 7.59
CA GLY A 30 -0.85 -1.53 7.73
C GLY A 30 -1.34 -0.47 6.77
N GLY A 31 -0.71 0.70 6.84
CA GLY A 31 -1.06 1.83 5.99
C GLY A 31 -0.01 2.93 6.07
N GLY A 32 -0.23 3.99 5.33
CA GLY A 32 0.68 5.12 5.29
C GLY A 32 0.28 6.14 4.24
N PHE A 33 1.26 6.68 3.58
CA PHE A 33 1.08 7.66 2.51
C PHE A 33 1.53 7.09 1.19
N TYR A 34 1.09 7.70 0.10
CA TYR A 34 1.51 7.31 -1.23
C TYR A 34 2.00 8.52 -2.01
N ASP A 35 2.81 8.24 -3.01
CA ASP A 35 3.27 9.20 -3.99
C ASP A 35 3.36 8.49 -5.35
N ILE A 36 3.34 9.24 -6.43
CA ILE A 36 3.43 8.67 -7.78
C ILE A 36 4.60 9.32 -8.50
N ASP A 37 5.53 8.47 -8.97
CA ASP A 37 6.58 8.88 -9.88
C ASP A 37 6.10 8.64 -11.31
N TYR A 38 5.62 9.71 -11.96
CA TYR A 38 5.09 9.62 -13.32
C TYR A 38 6.16 9.42 -14.38
N LEU A 39 7.41 9.76 -14.08
CA LEU A 39 8.51 9.55 -15.02
C LEU A 39 8.89 8.07 -15.13
N SER A 40 8.81 7.36 -14.01
CA SER A 40 9.18 5.94 -13.95
C SER A 40 7.99 5.01 -13.85
N ASP A 41 6.76 5.53 -13.79
CA ASP A 41 5.53 4.78 -13.59
C ASP A 41 5.59 3.90 -12.34
N VAL A 42 5.93 4.52 -11.20
CA VAL A 42 6.02 3.84 -9.91
C VAL A 42 5.05 4.46 -8.92
N LEU A 43 4.23 3.61 -8.30
CA LEU A 43 3.43 3.97 -7.13
C LEU A 43 4.28 3.69 -5.90
N ILE A 44 4.60 4.73 -5.16
CA ILE A 44 5.47 4.66 -4.00
C ILE A 44 4.62 4.74 -2.73
N LEU A 45 4.67 3.69 -1.93
CA LEU A 45 4.00 3.63 -0.64
C LEU A 45 5.06 3.82 0.44
N ASN A 46 4.73 4.56 1.49
CA ASN A 46 5.65 4.79 2.58
C ASN A 46 4.90 4.97 3.90
N ARG A 47 5.63 4.80 5.00
CA ARG A 47 5.08 5.03 6.33
C ARG A 47 5.51 6.40 6.83
N LYS A 48 4.70 7.42 6.57
CA LYS A 48 4.87 8.74 7.19
C LYS A 48 3.81 9.01 8.25
N SER A 49 2.90 8.05 8.45
CA SER A 49 1.79 8.14 9.39
C SER A 49 2.11 7.37 10.66
N HIS A 50 1.63 7.88 11.80
CA HIS A 50 1.68 7.18 13.07
C HIS A 50 0.40 6.41 13.38
N ASP A 51 -0.64 6.51 12.52
CA ASP A 51 -1.94 5.88 12.75
C ASP A 51 -1.88 4.36 12.57
N PHE A 52 -1.12 3.89 11.58
CA PHE A 52 -0.92 2.47 11.29
C PHE A 52 0.58 2.20 11.22
N GLY A 53 0.96 1.00 11.65
CA GLY A 53 2.36 0.57 11.57
C GLY A 53 2.79 0.20 10.16
N GLU A 54 4.05 -0.20 10.02
CA GLU A 54 4.56 -0.77 8.78
C GLU A 54 3.66 -1.91 8.33
N PRO A 55 3.26 -1.95 7.04
CA PRO A 55 2.46 -3.06 6.55
C PRO A 55 3.17 -4.39 6.75
N ARG A 56 2.42 -5.36 7.28
CA ARG A 56 2.92 -6.72 7.50
C ARG A 56 2.71 -7.55 6.24
N TRP A 57 3.51 -7.26 5.22
CA TRP A 57 3.37 -7.84 3.88
C TRP A 57 3.37 -9.37 3.87
N HIS A 58 4.03 -10.00 4.86
CA HIS A 58 4.10 -11.45 4.97
C HIS A 58 2.76 -12.12 5.25
N LEU A 59 1.74 -11.35 5.61
CA LEU A 59 0.40 -11.86 5.90
C LEU A 59 -0.44 -12.09 4.64
N ILE A 60 0.01 -11.61 3.49
CA ILE A 60 -0.72 -11.72 2.23
C ILE A 60 0.20 -12.24 1.13
N ASP A 61 -0.38 -12.97 0.16
CA ASP A 61 0.33 -13.46 -1.04
C ASP A 61 -0.08 -12.68 -2.28
N LYS A 62 -1.23 -12.04 -2.25
CA LYS A 62 -1.82 -11.34 -3.38
C LYS A 62 -2.29 -9.98 -2.94
N LEU A 63 -2.10 -8.99 -3.82
CA LEU A 63 -2.57 -7.63 -3.61
C LEU A 63 -3.56 -7.26 -4.71
N TYR A 64 -4.76 -6.85 -4.31
CA TYR A 64 -5.76 -6.30 -5.21
C TYR A 64 -5.62 -4.79 -5.27
N VAL A 65 -5.37 -4.27 -6.46
CA VAL A 65 -5.02 -2.87 -6.68
C VAL A 65 -6.09 -2.21 -7.54
N PRO A 66 -6.52 -0.96 -7.22
CA PRO A 66 -7.44 -0.24 -8.09
C PRO A 66 -6.92 -0.12 -9.51
N LYS A 67 -7.80 -0.30 -10.50
CA LYS A 67 -7.43 -0.24 -11.93
C LYS A 67 -6.76 1.06 -12.34
N ASP A 68 -7.00 2.14 -11.61
CA ASP A 68 -6.39 3.43 -11.87
C ASP A 68 -4.86 3.36 -11.84
N TYR A 69 -4.31 2.37 -11.16
CA TYR A 69 -2.86 2.16 -11.03
C TYR A 69 -2.33 1.04 -11.90
N ALA A 70 -3.12 0.53 -12.83
CA ALA A 70 -2.66 -0.46 -13.79
C ALA A 70 -1.51 0.13 -14.63
N GLY A 71 -0.45 -0.62 -14.80
CA GLY A 71 0.75 -0.16 -15.50
C GLY A 71 1.81 0.46 -14.58
N PHE A 72 1.46 0.74 -13.32
CA PHE A 72 2.47 1.20 -12.35
C PHE A 72 3.10 0.02 -11.62
N ARG A 73 4.40 0.10 -11.41
CA ARG A 73 5.06 -0.77 -10.43
C ARG A 73 4.77 -0.23 -9.05
N ILE A 74 4.71 -1.11 -8.06
CA ILE A 74 4.39 -0.72 -6.68
C ILE A 74 5.59 -1.04 -5.81
N LYS A 75 6.04 -0.04 -5.07
CA LYS A 75 7.17 -0.13 -4.16
C LYS A 75 6.81 0.43 -2.80
N TYR A 76 7.25 -0.22 -1.74
CA TYR A 76 7.11 0.30 -0.38
C TYR A 76 8.47 0.71 0.18
N VAL A 77 8.56 1.92 0.69
CA VAL A 77 9.78 2.47 1.28
C VAL A 77 9.64 2.46 2.80
N TYR A 78 10.54 1.75 3.47
CA TYR A 78 10.55 1.70 4.92
C TYR A 78 11.05 3.02 5.50
N ALA A 79 10.48 3.39 6.67
CA ALA A 79 10.82 4.66 7.32
C ALA A 79 12.09 4.59 8.17
N ASP A 80 12.57 3.37 8.50
CA ASP A 80 13.65 3.17 9.46
C ASP A 80 15.06 3.39 8.91
N GLY A 81 15.23 3.42 7.61
CA GLY A 81 16.54 3.57 6.97
C GLY A 81 17.42 2.33 7.01
N TYR A 82 16.97 1.24 7.62
CA TYR A 82 17.71 -0.02 7.71
C TYR A 82 17.23 -1.08 6.74
N ASN A 83 15.91 -1.18 6.56
CA ASN A 83 15.34 -2.13 5.62
C ASN A 83 15.41 -1.59 4.19
N GLU A 84 15.74 -2.47 3.26
CA GLU A 84 15.66 -2.15 1.84
C GLU A 84 14.20 -1.98 1.44
N ASP A 85 13.96 -1.21 0.36
CA ASP A 85 12.64 -1.04 -0.20
C ASP A 85 12.03 -2.40 -0.54
N PHE A 86 10.74 -2.55 -0.25
CA PHE A 86 10.01 -3.76 -0.59
C PHE A 86 9.34 -3.58 -1.97
N ASN A 87 9.78 -4.38 -2.94
CA ASN A 87 9.23 -4.33 -4.29
C ASN A 87 7.94 -5.15 -4.35
N VAL A 88 6.83 -4.52 -4.02
CA VAL A 88 5.53 -5.18 -3.89
C VAL A 88 5.15 -5.91 -5.18
N SER A 89 5.39 -5.28 -6.35
CA SER A 89 5.06 -5.88 -7.65
C SER A 89 5.86 -7.14 -7.96
N ASP A 90 7.05 -7.30 -7.37
CA ASP A 90 7.90 -8.48 -7.60
C ASP A 90 7.63 -9.58 -6.57
N GLU A 91 7.21 -9.21 -5.35
CA GLU A 91 7.06 -10.13 -4.23
C GLU A 91 5.66 -10.69 -4.08
N LEU A 92 4.64 -9.96 -4.54
CA LEU A 92 3.25 -10.35 -4.43
C LEU A 92 2.61 -10.50 -5.81
N ASP A 93 1.61 -11.36 -5.92
CA ASP A 93 0.74 -11.40 -7.09
C ASP A 93 -0.15 -10.16 -7.09
N ILE A 94 -0.19 -9.44 -8.20
CA ILE A 94 -1.00 -8.23 -8.33
C ILE A 94 -2.21 -8.51 -9.22
N GLU A 95 -3.39 -8.22 -8.70
CA GLU A 95 -4.63 -8.20 -9.48
C GLU A 95 -5.26 -6.80 -9.40
N TYR A 96 -5.91 -6.39 -10.47
CA TYR A 96 -6.55 -5.08 -10.53
C TYR A 96 -8.07 -5.21 -10.44
N TYR A 97 -8.70 -4.24 -9.77
CA TYR A 97 -10.15 -4.22 -9.63
C TYR A 97 -10.75 -2.83 -9.91
#